data_34f7aeda8c9c472af37216a91cd60a95
#
_entry.id   34f7aeda8c9c472af37216a91cd60a95
#
_cell.length_a   1.000
_cell.length_b   1.000
_cell.length_c   1.000
_cell.angle_alpha   90.00
_cell.angle_beta   90.00
_cell.angle_gamma   90.00
#
_symmetry.space_group_name_H-M   'P 1'
#
loop_
_entity.id
_entity.type
_entity.pdbx_description
1 polymer ?
#
loop_
_entity_poly.entity_id
_entity_poly.type
_entity_poly.pdbx_seq_one_letter_code
_entity_poly.pdbx_strand_id
1 'polypeptide(L)'
;MRKDRKNVIAIACVLGVMGMTGAAFAAVPLYQMFCQVTGFDGTVRKAEKAPDTVLDRTVLVRFDTNVRGVPMKFVSEQKTQRVRIGETGLAYFDVTNTSDQPIHVRAGYNVVPEYTGPYFQKLQCFCFTAQTIAAGETRQFPVQYFIAPELATDRE
;
A
#
# COMPACT_ATOMS: atom_id res chain seq x y z
N MET A 1 -51.01 26.53 -3.27
CA MET A 1 -50.84 25.06 -3.50
C MET A 1 -49.83 24.69 -4.62
N ARG A 2 -49.80 25.35 -5.76
CA ARG A 2 -48.90 24.96 -6.89
C ARG A 2 -47.44 25.41 -6.68
N LYS A 3 -47.20 26.51 -5.94
CA LYS A 3 -45.89 27.09 -5.67
C LYS A 3 -45.11 26.25 -4.63
N ASP A 4 -45.83 25.78 -3.62
CA ASP A 4 -45.24 24.95 -2.55
C ASP A 4 -44.74 23.60 -3.05
N ARG A 5 -45.45 23.01 -3.99
CA ARG A 5 -45.05 21.73 -4.61
C ARG A 5 -43.77 21.86 -5.44
N LYS A 6 -43.58 22.98 -6.16
CA LYS A 6 -42.32 23.24 -6.88
C LYS A 6 -41.14 23.42 -5.96
N ASN A 7 -41.34 24.13 -4.82
CA ASN A 7 -40.30 24.33 -3.84
C ASN A 7 -39.90 23.00 -3.13
N VAL A 8 -40.89 22.16 -2.82
CA VAL A 8 -40.61 20.83 -2.23
C VAL A 8 -39.81 19.95 -3.19
N ILE A 9 -40.16 19.93 -4.45
CA ILE A 9 -39.41 19.18 -5.48
C ILE A 9 -37.98 19.73 -5.62
N ALA A 10 -37.83 21.05 -5.67
CA ALA A 10 -36.52 21.68 -5.79
C ALA A 10 -35.61 21.33 -4.58
N ILE A 11 -36.16 21.39 -3.37
CA ILE A 11 -35.44 21.02 -2.14
C ILE A 11 -35.07 19.53 -2.16
N ALA A 12 -35.99 18.67 -2.57
CA ALA A 12 -35.71 17.23 -2.68
C ALA A 12 -34.59 16.92 -3.69
N CYS A 13 -34.58 17.62 -4.82
CA CYS A 13 -33.49 17.49 -5.82
C CYS A 13 -32.16 17.97 -5.28
N VAL A 14 -32.12 19.10 -4.57
CA VAL A 14 -30.89 19.62 -3.97
C VAL A 14 -30.36 18.64 -2.91
N LEU A 15 -31.23 18.14 -2.04
CA LEU A 15 -30.86 17.14 -1.04
C LEU A 15 -30.36 15.84 -1.67
N GLY A 16 -30.99 15.41 -2.77
CA GLY A 16 -30.55 14.24 -3.54
C GLY A 16 -29.16 14.42 -4.12
N VAL A 17 -28.89 15.57 -4.75
CA VAL A 17 -27.55 15.86 -5.30
C VAL A 17 -26.49 15.94 -4.20
N MET A 18 -26.81 16.61 -3.07
CA MET A 18 -25.87 16.67 -1.94
C MET A 18 -25.59 15.28 -1.35
N GLY A 19 -26.63 14.44 -1.23
CA GLY A 19 -26.47 13.07 -0.74
C GLY A 19 -25.60 12.22 -1.67
N MET A 20 -25.82 12.27 -2.98
CA MET A 20 -25.01 11.56 -3.98
C MET A 20 -23.55 12.03 -3.98
N THR A 21 -23.34 13.34 -3.91
CA THR A 21 -21.99 13.91 -3.81
C THR A 21 -21.28 13.45 -2.55
N GLY A 22 -21.95 13.50 -1.40
CA GLY A 22 -21.41 13.00 -0.14
C GLY A 22 -21.06 11.51 -0.19
N ALA A 23 -21.92 10.69 -0.78
CA ALA A 23 -21.67 9.27 -0.97
C ALA A 23 -20.47 8.99 -1.89
N ALA A 24 -20.29 9.77 -2.95
CA ALA A 24 -19.15 9.65 -3.86
C ALA A 24 -17.82 9.98 -3.13
N PHE A 25 -17.79 11.03 -2.31
CA PHE A 25 -16.60 11.36 -1.52
C PHE A 25 -16.33 10.33 -0.40
N ALA A 26 -17.36 9.73 0.18
CA ALA A 26 -17.20 8.70 1.21
C ALA A 26 -16.74 7.34 0.62
N ALA A 27 -17.05 7.07 -0.65
CA ALA A 27 -16.68 5.80 -1.30
C ALA A 27 -15.17 5.59 -1.39
N VAL A 28 -14.40 6.65 -1.64
CA VAL A 28 -12.93 6.55 -1.79
C VAL A 28 -12.23 6.07 -0.50
N PRO A 29 -12.43 6.70 0.67
CA PRO A 29 -11.79 6.22 1.89
C PRO A 29 -12.31 4.84 2.34
N LEU A 30 -13.59 4.53 2.10
CA LEU A 30 -14.14 3.21 2.39
C LEU A 30 -13.49 2.12 1.54
N TYR A 31 -13.30 2.36 0.25
CA TYR A 31 -12.63 1.43 -0.66
C TYR A 31 -11.18 1.23 -0.24
N GLN A 32 -10.45 2.29 0.08
CA GLN A 32 -9.07 2.19 0.57
C GLN A 32 -8.96 1.36 1.86
N MET A 33 -9.88 1.58 2.80
CA MET A 33 -9.93 0.80 4.03
C MET A 33 -10.22 -0.68 3.74
N PHE A 34 -11.14 -0.97 2.83
CA PHE A 34 -11.44 -2.33 2.38
C PHE A 34 -10.21 -3.01 1.79
N CYS A 35 -9.49 -2.36 0.87
CA CYS A 35 -8.27 -2.89 0.27
C CYS A 35 -7.18 -3.15 1.30
N GLN A 36 -7.00 -2.25 2.29
CA GLN A 36 -6.01 -2.43 3.35
C GLN A 36 -6.32 -3.61 4.27
N VAL A 37 -7.59 -3.85 4.57
CA VAL A 37 -8.01 -4.96 5.45
C VAL A 37 -7.99 -6.30 4.72
N THR A 38 -8.45 -6.32 3.47
CA THR A 38 -8.56 -7.56 2.68
C THR A 38 -7.29 -7.93 1.93
N GLY A 39 -6.40 -6.95 1.66
CA GLY A 39 -5.25 -7.11 0.76
C GLY A 39 -5.64 -7.19 -0.70
N PHE A 40 -6.88 -6.83 -1.05
CA PHE A 40 -7.39 -6.80 -2.41
C PHE A 40 -6.58 -5.82 -3.27
N ASP A 41 -6.53 -6.06 -4.59
CA ASP A 41 -5.82 -5.21 -5.56
C ASP A 41 -4.30 -5.11 -5.28
N GLY A 42 -3.67 -6.20 -4.80
CA GLY A 42 -2.24 -6.25 -4.49
C GLY A 42 -1.80 -5.42 -3.29
N THR A 43 -2.76 -4.93 -2.48
CA THR A 43 -2.45 -4.17 -1.26
C THR A 43 -1.91 -5.11 -0.19
N VAL A 44 -0.73 -4.80 0.33
CA VAL A 44 -0.05 -5.61 1.34
C VAL A 44 -0.65 -5.39 2.72
N ARG A 45 -0.90 -6.46 3.45
CA ARG A 45 -1.35 -6.40 4.84
C ARG A 45 -0.22 -6.04 5.80
N LYS A 46 -0.57 -5.32 6.86
CA LYS A 46 0.31 -5.11 8.01
C LYS A 46 0.05 -6.23 9.00
N ALA A 47 1.09 -6.98 9.36
CA ALA A 47 1.02 -7.99 10.41
C ALA A 47 1.64 -7.45 11.70
N GLU A 48 1.08 -7.82 12.83
CA GLU A 48 1.64 -7.49 14.14
C GLU A 48 2.69 -8.51 14.60
N LYS A 49 2.60 -9.74 14.13
CA LYS A 49 3.50 -10.84 14.49
C LYS A 49 3.78 -11.72 13.27
N ALA A 50 5.00 -12.24 13.20
CA ALA A 50 5.36 -13.27 12.23
C ALA A 50 4.63 -14.59 12.54
N PRO A 51 4.32 -15.43 11.53
CA PRO A 51 3.70 -16.72 11.76
C PRO A 51 4.64 -17.64 12.53
N ASP A 52 4.07 -18.52 13.33
CA ASP A 52 4.84 -19.51 14.12
C ASP A 52 5.24 -20.73 13.25
N THR A 53 4.72 -20.84 12.02
CA THR A 53 4.97 -21.97 11.11
C THR A 53 5.77 -21.52 9.90
N VAL A 54 6.91 -22.16 9.68
CA VAL A 54 7.73 -22.01 8.46
C VAL A 54 7.64 -23.30 7.67
N LEU A 55 7.31 -23.18 6.38
CA LEU A 55 7.21 -24.33 5.47
C LEU A 55 8.50 -24.52 4.66
N ASP A 56 8.77 -25.73 4.22
CA ASP A 56 9.95 -26.02 3.38
C ASP A 56 9.84 -25.45 1.96
N ARG A 57 8.62 -25.06 1.55
CA ARG A 57 8.38 -24.44 0.25
C ARG A 57 8.96 -23.04 0.19
N THR A 58 9.77 -22.76 -0.84
CA THR A 58 10.39 -21.46 -1.06
C THR A 58 9.69 -20.68 -2.16
N VAL A 59 9.68 -19.36 -2.00
CA VAL A 59 9.18 -18.40 -3.00
C VAL A 59 10.30 -17.44 -3.36
N LEU A 60 10.40 -17.08 -4.64
CA LEU A 60 11.31 -16.05 -5.12
C LEU A 60 10.56 -14.71 -5.13
N VAL A 61 10.93 -13.82 -4.21
CA VAL A 61 10.41 -12.45 -4.17
C VAL A 61 11.32 -11.56 -5.02
N ARG A 62 10.73 -10.83 -5.95
CA ARG A 62 11.42 -9.83 -6.76
C ARG A 62 10.99 -8.43 -6.33
N PHE A 63 11.97 -7.57 -6.11
CA PHE A 63 11.74 -6.18 -5.75
C PHE A 63 11.90 -5.28 -6.97
N ASP A 64 10.89 -4.48 -7.24
CA ASP A 64 10.91 -3.45 -8.26
C ASP A 64 10.68 -2.08 -7.63
N THR A 65 11.42 -1.07 -8.09
CA THR A 65 11.42 0.27 -7.53
C THR A 65 11.16 1.29 -8.62
N ASN A 66 10.15 2.13 -8.41
CA ASN A 66 9.75 3.17 -9.33
C ASN A 66 9.64 4.52 -8.62
N VAL A 67 10.04 5.60 -9.30
CA VAL A 67 9.91 6.97 -8.82
C VAL A 67 9.03 7.75 -9.78
N ARG A 68 8.10 8.53 -9.25
CA ARG A 68 7.21 9.38 -10.06
C ARG A 68 7.18 10.79 -9.51
N GLY A 69 7.48 11.77 -10.37
CA GLY A 69 7.24 13.19 -10.13
C GLY A 69 8.11 13.85 -9.05
N VAL A 70 9.19 13.20 -8.61
CA VAL A 70 10.12 13.76 -7.61
C VAL A 70 11.56 13.52 -8.02
N PRO A 71 12.48 14.46 -7.75
CA PRO A 71 13.90 14.34 -8.05
C PRO A 71 14.61 13.45 -7.02
N MET A 72 14.42 12.14 -7.14
CA MET A 72 15.02 11.17 -6.22
C MET A 72 15.43 9.90 -6.95
N LYS A 73 16.39 9.19 -6.37
CA LYS A 73 16.78 7.85 -6.77
C LYS A 73 16.29 6.87 -5.71
N PHE A 74 15.63 5.82 -6.15
CA PHE A 74 15.11 4.78 -5.27
C PHE A 74 15.58 3.42 -5.79
N VAL A 75 16.35 2.71 -5.00
CA VAL A 75 16.98 1.45 -5.40
C VAL A 75 16.83 0.42 -4.31
N SER A 76 16.51 -0.81 -4.69
CA SER A 76 16.59 -1.97 -3.79
C SER A 76 18.02 -2.52 -3.82
N GLU A 77 18.62 -2.80 -2.68
CA GLU A 77 19.92 -3.47 -2.60
C GLU A 77 19.85 -4.89 -3.19
N GLN A 78 18.73 -5.58 -2.91
CA GLN A 78 18.49 -6.92 -3.41
C GLN A 78 17.38 -6.88 -4.46
N LYS A 79 17.70 -7.23 -5.70
CA LYS A 79 16.68 -7.34 -6.75
C LYS A 79 15.76 -8.53 -6.56
N THR A 80 16.27 -9.61 -5.98
CA THR A 80 15.54 -10.85 -5.72
C THR A 80 15.97 -11.45 -4.41
N GLN A 81 15.04 -12.06 -3.67
CA GLN A 81 15.30 -12.80 -2.46
C GLN A 81 14.49 -14.09 -2.45
N ARG A 82 15.13 -15.20 -2.13
CA ARG A 82 14.46 -16.48 -1.94
C ARG A 82 14.16 -16.65 -0.46
N VAL A 83 12.89 -16.78 -0.13
CA VAL A 83 12.42 -16.94 1.27
C VAL A 83 11.54 -18.18 1.37
N ARG A 84 11.57 -18.84 2.52
CA ARG A 84 10.60 -19.89 2.83
C ARG A 84 9.26 -19.26 3.21
N ILE A 85 8.17 -19.95 2.90
CA ILE A 85 6.84 -19.50 3.30
C ILE A 85 6.76 -19.55 4.83
N GLY A 86 6.36 -18.43 5.44
CA GLY A 86 6.33 -18.24 6.89
C GLY A 86 7.62 -17.67 7.47
N GLU A 87 8.73 -17.69 6.73
CA GLU A 87 10.00 -17.11 7.15
C GLU A 87 10.02 -15.59 6.99
N THR A 88 10.57 -14.89 7.97
CA THR A 88 10.73 -13.43 7.90
C THR A 88 11.90 -13.07 7.00
N GLY A 89 11.61 -12.35 5.92
CA GLY A 89 12.59 -11.75 5.03
C GLY A 89 12.89 -10.30 5.44
N LEU A 90 14.10 -9.84 5.15
CA LEU A 90 14.53 -8.46 5.35
C LEU A 90 15.10 -7.93 4.03
N ALA A 91 14.55 -6.84 3.54
CA ALA A 91 15.00 -6.16 2.35
C ALA A 91 15.37 -4.71 2.66
N TYR A 92 16.42 -4.21 2.03
CA TYR A 92 16.90 -2.84 2.20
C TYR A 92 16.68 -2.04 0.93
N PHE A 93 16.24 -0.80 1.12
CA PHE A 93 15.98 0.14 0.05
C PHE A 93 16.68 1.45 0.32
N ASP A 94 17.47 1.92 -0.64
CA ASP A 94 18.16 3.20 -0.59
C ASP A 94 17.38 4.26 -1.33
N VAL A 95 17.13 5.36 -0.64
CA VAL A 95 16.46 6.55 -1.16
C VAL A 95 17.44 7.71 -1.13
N THR A 96 17.75 8.26 -2.29
CA THR A 96 18.65 9.42 -2.44
C THR A 96 17.88 10.61 -3.00
N ASN A 97 17.88 11.72 -2.29
CA ASN A 97 17.39 12.99 -2.82
C ASN A 97 18.43 13.57 -3.78
N THR A 98 18.09 13.71 -5.05
CA THR A 98 19.01 14.25 -6.08
C THR A 98 18.85 15.75 -6.29
N SER A 99 17.97 16.40 -5.53
CA SER A 99 17.77 17.85 -5.61
C SER A 99 18.60 18.61 -4.58
N ASP A 100 18.64 19.91 -4.72
CA ASP A 100 19.29 20.88 -3.83
C ASP A 100 18.39 21.35 -2.67
N GLN A 101 17.16 20.82 -2.58
CA GLN A 101 16.19 21.16 -1.54
C GLN A 101 15.68 19.90 -0.81
N PRO A 102 15.24 20.02 0.46
CA PRO A 102 14.59 18.92 1.14
C PRO A 102 13.29 18.53 0.44
N ILE A 103 13.04 17.24 0.30
CA ILE A 103 11.83 16.71 -0.30
C ILE A 103 11.01 15.92 0.72
N HIS A 104 9.68 16.06 0.62
CA HIS A 104 8.74 15.24 1.39
C HIS A 104 8.21 14.13 0.50
N VAL A 105 8.48 12.89 0.88
CA VAL A 105 8.13 11.72 0.08
C VAL A 105 7.34 10.71 0.90
N ARG A 106 6.45 10.02 0.22
CA ARG A 106 5.73 8.88 0.77
C ARG A 106 5.91 7.70 -0.18
N ALA A 107 6.33 6.57 0.33
CA ALA A 107 6.41 5.34 -0.43
C ALA A 107 5.04 4.66 -0.49
N GLY A 108 4.61 4.30 -1.71
CA GLY A 108 3.54 3.35 -1.95
C GLY A 108 4.13 2.00 -2.37
N TYR A 109 3.37 0.94 -2.23
CA TYR A 109 3.78 -0.38 -2.66
C TYR A 109 2.56 -1.24 -2.96
N ASN A 110 2.74 -2.17 -3.88
CA ASN A 110 1.77 -3.23 -4.19
C ASN A 110 2.52 -4.52 -4.53
N VAL A 111 1.79 -5.60 -4.65
CA VAL A 111 2.31 -6.93 -4.99
C VAL A 111 1.71 -7.38 -6.31
N VAL A 112 2.53 -8.01 -7.13
CA VAL A 112 2.12 -8.61 -8.40
C VAL A 112 2.54 -10.07 -8.40
N PRO A 113 1.66 -11.01 -8.76
CA PRO A 113 0.25 -10.83 -9.14
C PRO A 113 -0.64 -10.42 -7.95
N GLU A 114 -1.73 -9.70 -8.22
CA GLU A 114 -2.58 -9.05 -7.21
C GLU A 114 -3.20 -10.03 -6.21
N TYR A 115 -3.54 -11.24 -6.65
CA TYR A 115 -4.09 -12.28 -5.79
C TYR A 115 -3.11 -12.74 -4.68
N THR A 116 -1.82 -12.48 -4.84
CA THR A 116 -0.81 -12.77 -3.79
C THR A 116 -0.71 -11.69 -2.72
N GLY A 117 -1.34 -10.53 -2.94
CA GLY A 117 -1.33 -9.40 -2.00
C GLY A 117 -1.73 -9.75 -0.57
N PRO A 118 -2.81 -10.50 -0.31
CA PRO A 118 -3.22 -10.92 1.02
C PRO A 118 -2.19 -11.77 1.78
N TYR A 119 -1.35 -12.51 1.04
CA TYR A 119 -0.34 -13.41 1.60
C TYR A 119 1.00 -12.73 1.83
N PHE A 120 1.26 -11.61 1.16
CA PHE A 120 2.46 -10.80 1.42
C PHE A 120 2.19 -9.85 2.58
N GLN A 121 2.80 -10.10 3.72
CA GLN A 121 2.56 -9.34 4.94
C GLN A 121 3.83 -8.64 5.42
N LYS A 122 3.70 -7.37 5.81
CA LYS A 122 4.77 -6.59 6.39
C LYS A 122 4.64 -6.52 7.91
N LEU A 123 5.75 -6.79 8.60
CA LEU A 123 5.85 -6.67 10.06
C LEU A 123 6.18 -5.23 10.46
N GLN A 124 7.21 -4.67 9.85
CA GLN A 124 7.63 -3.29 10.10
C GLN A 124 7.94 -2.60 8.78
N CYS A 125 7.47 -1.39 8.64
CA CYS A 125 7.82 -0.53 7.53
C CYS A 125 7.85 0.92 7.99
N PHE A 126 8.98 1.56 7.83
CA PHE A 126 9.13 2.99 8.05
C PHE A 126 8.50 3.83 6.91
N CYS A 127 8.02 3.17 5.85
CA CYS A 127 7.47 3.81 4.67
C CYS A 127 6.02 4.31 4.84
N PHE A 128 5.35 4.04 5.95
CA PHE A 128 3.94 4.43 6.14
C PHE A 128 3.75 5.90 6.51
N THR A 129 4.80 6.56 6.95
CA THR A 129 4.79 8.00 7.26
C THR A 129 5.54 8.77 6.20
N ALA A 130 5.06 9.98 5.89
CA ALA A 130 5.81 10.89 5.04
C ALA A 130 7.19 11.16 5.66
N GLN A 131 8.23 11.00 4.86
CA GLN A 131 9.62 11.21 5.26
C GLN A 131 10.15 12.46 4.60
N THR A 132 10.89 13.27 5.36
CA THR A 132 11.65 14.39 4.82
C THR A 132 13.08 13.94 4.61
N ILE A 133 13.58 14.06 3.40
CA ILE A 133 14.95 13.70 3.01
C ILE A 133 15.65 14.98 2.61
N ALA A 134 16.74 15.32 3.29
CA ALA A 134 17.49 16.52 3.03
C ALA A 134 18.13 16.51 1.63
N ALA A 135 18.54 17.69 1.14
CA ALA A 135 19.20 17.83 -0.16
C ALA A 135 20.45 16.92 -0.23
N GLY A 136 20.54 16.10 -1.27
CA GLY A 136 21.66 15.18 -1.48
C GLY A 136 21.77 14.02 -0.46
N GLU A 137 20.85 13.90 0.49
CA GLU A 137 20.86 12.84 1.49
C GLU A 137 20.48 11.50 0.87
N THR A 138 21.22 10.46 1.25
CA THR A 138 20.85 9.06 1.02
C THR A 138 20.43 8.42 2.35
N ARG A 139 19.24 7.83 2.39
CA ARG A 139 18.73 7.13 3.56
C ARG A 139 18.32 5.72 3.19
N GLN A 140 18.75 4.77 4.01
CA GLN A 140 18.39 3.37 3.87
C GLN A 140 17.14 3.04 4.71
N PHE A 141 16.22 2.30 4.10
CA PHE A 141 14.99 1.85 4.72
C PHE A 141 14.92 0.32 4.76
N PRO A 142 14.97 -0.29 5.94
CA PRO A 142 14.72 -1.73 6.08
C PRO A 142 13.22 -2.01 5.98
N VAL A 143 12.87 -3.07 5.26
CA VAL A 143 11.51 -3.60 5.15
C VAL A 143 11.51 -5.04 5.60
N GLN A 144 10.81 -5.33 6.67
CA GLN A 144 10.61 -6.66 7.21
C GLN A 144 9.28 -7.23 6.73
N TYR A 145 9.30 -8.40 6.10
CA TYR A 145 8.11 -9.02 5.52
C TYR A 145 8.15 -10.53 5.68
N PHE A 146 7.02 -11.18 5.46
CA PHE A 146 6.93 -12.63 5.31
C PHE A 146 5.81 -12.98 4.32
N ILE A 147 5.87 -14.21 3.82
CA ILE A 147 4.80 -14.79 3.01
C ILE A 147 3.95 -15.66 3.92
N ALA A 148 2.65 -15.38 4.00
CA ALA A 148 1.73 -16.11 4.86
C ALA A 148 1.66 -17.61 4.47
N PRO A 149 1.64 -18.54 5.45
CA PRO A 149 1.59 -19.98 5.19
C PRO A 149 0.39 -20.43 4.35
N GLU A 150 -0.68 -19.67 4.39
CA GLU A 150 -1.93 -19.90 3.65
C GLU A 150 -1.72 -19.91 2.13
N LEU A 151 -0.69 -19.21 1.61
CA LEU A 151 -0.33 -19.26 0.20
C LEU A 151 -0.01 -20.68 -0.27
N ALA A 152 0.50 -21.55 0.59
CA ALA A 152 0.84 -22.91 0.23
C ALA A 152 -0.39 -23.81 0.00
N THR A 153 -1.54 -23.44 0.56
CA THR A 153 -2.81 -24.16 0.46
C THR A 153 -3.73 -23.62 -0.63
N ASP A 154 -3.43 -22.41 -1.09
CA ASP A 154 -4.14 -21.80 -2.20
C ASP A 154 -3.73 -22.46 -3.52
N ARG A 155 -4.70 -22.86 -4.32
CA ARG A 155 -4.52 -23.64 -5.55
C ARG A 155 -4.70 -22.82 -6.83
N GLU A 156 -4.77 -21.50 -6.72
CA GLU A 156 -4.82 -20.63 -7.90
C GLU A 156 -3.44 -20.24 -8.42
#